data_ca4d281d98db88fa0c7d7f9e16b61b16
#
_entry.id   ca4d281d98db88fa0c7d7f9e16b61b16
#
_cell.length_a   1.000
_cell.length_b   1.000
_cell.length_c   1.000
_cell.angle_alpha   90.00
_cell.angle_beta   90.00
_cell.angle_gamma   90.00
#
_symmetry.space_group_name_H-M   'P 1'
#
loop_
_entity.id
_entity.type
_entity.pdbx_description
1 polymer ?
#
loop_
_entity_poly.entity_id
_entity_poly.type
_entity_poly.pdbx_seq_one_letter_code
_entity_poly.pdbx_strand_id
1 'polypeptide(L)'
;MTSTLRGLEHTKCSERTVKRLVRSVAIVIGGALCFSFVSAASATNDPTKRITSKQYAAGQLTVKNYKCVATLYGKESAWNYKAIGNLSSPTKSYVYGIPQGKSEWLRTANPLEQIDWGLRYIGHRYGYTRTIEGLQPNTCKALDHWKRKGWH
;
A
#
# COMPACT_ATOMS: atom_id res chain seq x y z
N MET A 1 -51.42 -0.69 23.50
CA MET A 1 -51.09 0.74 23.28
C MET A 1 -49.97 0.73 22.22
N THR A 2 -50.33 0.69 21.01
CA THR A 2 -50.19 1.59 19.88
C THR A 2 -48.83 2.32 19.91
N SER A 3 -47.90 1.88 19.07
CA SER A 3 -47.61 2.17 17.72
C SER A 3 -46.60 3.28 17.52
N THR A 4 -45.76 3.33 16.64
CA THR A 4 -45.89 4.03 15.37
C THR A 4 -44.57 3.92 14.61
N LEU A 5 -44.59 3.24 13.50
CA LEU A 5 -43.58 3.24 12.46
C LEU A 5 -43.61 4.60 11.72
N ARG A 6 -42.48 5.19 11.51
CA ARG A 6 -42.23 6.26 10.52
C ARG A 6 -40.81 6.02 10.02
N GLY A 7 -40.50 5.78 8.81
CA GLY A 7 -40.86 6.33 7.53
C GLY A 7 -39.52 6.54 6.84
N LEU A 8 -39.12 5.57 5.98
CA LEU A 8 -37.93 5.69 5.12
C LEU A 8 -38.21 6.74 4.03
N GLU A 9 -37.49 7.84 4.01
CA GLU A 9 -37.46 8.73 2.87
C GLU A 9 -36.26 8.43 1.97
N HIS A 10 -36.59 7.96 0.77
CA HIS A 10 -35.69 7.82 -0.34
C HIS A 10 -35.30 9.19 -0.88
N THR A 11 -34.05 9.60 -0.75
CA THR A 11 -33.52 10.75 -1.49
C THR A 11 -33.09 10.33 -2.89
N LYS A 12 -33.90 10.71 -3.88
CA LYS A 12 -33.63 10.62 -5.32
C LYS A 12 -32.44 11.51 -5.67
N CYS A 13 -31.39 10.90 -6.21
CA CYS A 13 -30.28 11.61 -6.84
C CYS A 13 -30.79 12.20 -8.19
N SER A 14 -30.80 13.52 -8.32
CA SER A 14 -31.22 14.26 -9.51
C SER A 14 -30.07 14.30 -10.52
N GLU A 15 -30.25 13.59 -11.64
CA GLU A 15 -29.42 13.75 -12.84
C GLU A 15 -29.66 15.11 -13.49
N ARG A 16 -28.70 16.00 -13.40
CA ARG A 16 -28.71 17.24 -14.20
C ARG A 16 -27.99 17.01 -15.52
N THR A 17 -28.78 16.84 -16.57
CA THR A 17 -28.35 16.87 -17.97
C THR A 17 -27.83 18.26 -18.33
N VAL A 18 -26.54 18.41 -18.55
CA VAL A 18 -25.93 19.63 -19.07
C VAL A 18 -25.89 19.53 -20.59
N LYS A 19 -26.90 20.11 -21.29
CA LYS A 19 -26.87 20.33 -22.72
C LYS A 19 -25.92 21.48 -23.04
N ARG A 20 -24.73 21.19 -23.56
CA ARG A 20 -23.85 22.22 -24.13
C ARG A 20 -24.20 22.45 -25.60
N LEU A 21 -24.65 23.67 -25.90
CA LEU A 21 -24.79 24.23 -27.24
C LEU A 21 -23.39 24.31 -27.88
N VAL A 22 -23.23 23.62 -28.99
CA VAL A 22 -22.07 23.80 -29.87
C VAL A 22 -22.42 24.91 -30.88
N ARG A 23 -21.79 26.07 -30.73
CA ARG A 23 -21.76 27.10 -31.78
C ARG A 23 -20.49 26.91 -32.60
N SER A 24 -20.70 26.51 -33.87
CA SER A 24 -19.63 26.43 -34.87
C SER A 24 -19.16 27.85 -35.24
N VAL A 25 -17.87 28.11 -35.09
CA VAL A 25 -17.18 29.21 -35.76
C VAL A 25 -16.02 28.59 -36.54
N ALA A 26 -16.14 28.60 -37.84
CA ALA A 26 -15.08 28.21 -38.76
C ALA A 26 -14.10 29.40 -38.90
N ILE A 27 -12.85 29.21 -38.52
CA ILE A 27 -11.75 30.09 -38.93
C ILE A 27 -10.66 29.21 -39.53
N VAL A 28 -10.51 29.34 -40.84
CA VAL A 28 -9.41 28.76 -41.61
C VAL A 28 -8.19 29.67 -41.45
N ILE A 29 -7.14 29.24 -40.79
CA ILE A 29 -5.81 29.81 -40.93
C ILE A 29 -4.82 28.66 -40.99
N GLY A 30 -4.12 28.53 -42.14
CA GLY A 30 -3.12 27.53 -42.37
C GLY A 30 -1.87 27.80 -41.51
N GLY A 31 -1.44 26.78 -40.85
CA GLY A 31 -0.14 26.74 -40.12
C GLY A 31 0.15 25.29 -39.77
N ALA A 32 1.14 24.71 -40.44
CA ALA A 32 1.61 23.37 -40.18
C ALA A 32 2.29 23.35 -38.78
N LEU A 33 1.53 23.01 -37.75
CA LEU A 33 2.06 22.69 -36.42
C LEU A 33 2.23 21.19 -36.34
N CYS A 34 3.48 20.74 -36.39
CA CYS A 34 3.85 19.36 -36.02
C CYS A 34 3.47 19.12 -34.57
N PHE A 35 2.29 18.54 -34.32
CA PHE A 35 1.94 18.00 -33.02
C PHE A 35 2.72 16.70 -32.82
N SER A 36 3.83 16.80 -32.09
CA SER A 36 4.47 15.63 -31.52
C SER A 36 3.48 14.99 -30.51
N PHE A 37 2.80 13.93 -30.93
CA PHE A 37 2.03 13.10 -30.02
C PHE A 37 3.01 12.44 -29.05
N VAL A 38 3.12 13.01 -27.84
CA VAL A 38 3.70 12.28 -26.72
C VAL A 38 2.72 11.15 -26.44
N SER A 39 3.01 9.94 -26.95
CA SER A 39 2.32 8.73 -26.55
C SER A 39 2.53 8.55 -25.05
N ALA A 40 1.52 8.91 -24.26
CA ALA A 40 1.43 8.43 -22.89
C ALA A 40 1.40 6.90 -22.97
N ALA A 41 2.48 6.27 -22.58
CA ALA A 41 2.53 4.82 -22.42
C ALA A 41 1.47 4.45 -21.39
N SER A 42 0.32 3.97 -21.85
CA SER A 42 -0.68 3.34 -20.99
C SER A 42 0.00 2.14 -20.35
N ALA A 43 0.24 2.21 -19.05
CA ALA A 43 0.65 1.05 -18.28
C ALA A 43 -0.46 0.01 -18.41
N THR A 44 -0.28 -0.96 -19.31
CA THR A 44 -1.18 -2.09 -19.45
C THR A 44 -1.09 -2.89 -18.15
N ASN A 45 -2.17 -2.84 -17.37
CA ASN A 45 -2.35 -3.73 -16.22
C ASN A 45 -2.56 -5.14 -16.78
N ASP A 46 -1.46 -5.87 -16.99
CA ASP A 46 -1.49 -7.29 -17.34
C ASP A 46 -2.06 -8.06 -16.12
N PRO A 47 -3.26 -8.65 -16.20
CA PRO A 47 -3.88 -9.36 -15.09
C PRO A 47 -3.11 -10.63 -14.70
N THR A 48 -2.13 -11.07 -15.51
CA THR A 48 -1.29 -12.23 -15.21
C THR A 48 -0.06 -11.89 -14.39
N LYS A 49 0.29 -10.60 -14.26
CA LYS A 49 1.45 -10.15 -13.51
C LYS A 49 1.20 -10.23 -12.01
N ARG A 50 1.71 -11.27 -11.36
CA ARG A 50 1.62 -11.41 -9.90
C ARG A 50 2.27 -10.23 -9.20
N ILE A 51 1.54 -9.58 -8.29
CA ILE A 51 2.06 -8.50 -7.47
C ILE A 51 3.21 -9.01 -6.58
N THR A 52 4.31 -8.29 -6.56
CA THR A 52 5.43 -8.61 -5.68
C THR A 52 5.18 -8.09 -4.25
N SER A 53 5.86 -8.67 -3.24
CA SER A 53 5.77 -8.20 -1.85
C SER A 53 6.11 -6.72 -1.70
N LYS A 54 7.06 -6.22 -2.49
CA LYS A 54 7.44 -4.80 -2.49
C LYS A 54 6.33 -3.91 -3.06
N GLN A 55 5.72 -4.31 -4.17
CA GLN A 55 4.59 -3.58 -4.76
C GLN A 55 3.37 -3.60 -3.84
N TYR A 56 3.10 -4.74 -3.20
CA TYR A 56 2.02 -4.88 -2.24
C TYR A 56 2.21 -3.94 -1.04
N ALA A 57 3.40 -3.93 -0.43
CA ALA A 57 3.73 -3.01 0.65
C ALA A 57 3.66 -1.54 0.23
N ALA A 58 4.09 -1.21 -1.00
CA ALA A 58 4.01 0.15 -1.54
C ALA A 58 2.57 0.62 -1.72
N GLY A 59 1.65 -0.28 -2.08
CA GLY A 59 0.22 0.04 -2.22
C GLY A 59 -0.51 0.28 -0.90
N GLN A 60 0.06 -0.16 0.23
CA GLN A 60 -0.55 0.01 1.56
C GLN A 60 -0.02 1.22 2.33
N LEU A 61 1.05 1.85 1.88
CA LEU A 61 1.80 2.82 2.65
C LEU A 61 2.00 4.14 1.89
N THR A 62 2.10 5.24 2.64
CA THR A 62 2.63 6.48 2.07
C THR A 62 4.04 6.25 1.54
N VAL A 63 4.46 7.06 0.56
CA VAL A 63 5.81 7.00 -0.03
C VAL A 63 6.91 7.05 1.05
N LYS A 64 6.73 7.91 2.07
CA LYS A 64 7.67 8.02 3.20
C LYS A 64 7.75 6.72 4.00
N ASN A 65 6.60 6.18 4.40
CA ASN A 65 6.53 4.95 5.21
C ASN A 65 7.03 3.75 4.42
N TYR A 66 6.72 3.67 3.12
CA TYR A 66 7.26 2.62 2.25
C TYR A 66 8.79 2.65 2.17
N LYS A 67 9.42 3.81 1.98
CA LYS A 67 10.89 3.93 1.96
C LYS A 67 11.51 3.38 3.25
N CYS A 68 10.91 3.68 4.39
CA CYS A 68 11.39 3.19 5.68
C CYS A 68 11.26 1.67 5.81
N VAL A 69 10.10 1.08 5.49
CA VAL A 69 9.91 -0.37 5.57
C VAL A 69 10.70 -1.10 4.50
N ALA A 70 10.86 -0.52 3.31
CA ALA A 70 11.67 -1.10 2.26
C ALA A 70 13.14 -1.27 2.68
N THR A 71 13.69 -0.28 3.36
CA THR A 71 15.04 -0.35 3.95
C THR A 71 15.08 -1.36 5.08
N LEU A 72 14.10 -1.33 6.00
CA LEU A 72 14.04 -2.22 7.16
C LEU A 72 14.01 -3.70 6.73
N TYR A 73 13.05 -4.09 5.89
CA TYR A 73 12.93 -5.47 5.42
C TYR A 73 14.06 -5.90 4.47
N GLY A 74 14.70 -4.92 3.79
CA GLY A 74 15.95 -5.17 3.08
C GLY A 74 17.08 -5.60 4.00
N LYS A 75 17.14 -5.03 5.22
CA LYS A 75 18.16 -5.38 6.24
C LYS A 75 17.80 -6.65 7.00
N GLU A 76 16.52 -6.91 7.28
CA GLU A 76 16.05 -8.08 8.03
C GLU A 76 16.22 -9.38 7.24
N SER A 77 15.78 -9.41 5.99
CA SER A 77 15.70 -10.66 5.21
C SER A 77 16.08 -10.52 3.74
N ALA A 78 16.50 -9.33 3.28
CA ALA A 78 16.58 -8.99 1.85
C ALA A 78 15.25 -9.26 1.10
N TRP A 79 14.10 -9.11 1.77
CA TRP A 79 12.76 -9.42 1.28
C TRP A 79 12.52 -10.91 0.99
N ASN A 80 13.34 -11.78 1.53
CA ASN A 80 13.18 -13.23 1.36
C ASN A 80 12.12 -13.77 2.33
N TYR A 81 10.97 -14.18 1.79
CA TYR A 81 9.87 -14.73 2.60
C TYR A 81 10.17 -16.11 3.22
N LYS A 82 11.22 -16.80 2.76
CA LYS A 82 11.69 -18.08 3.30
C LYS A 82 12.87 -17.91 4.27
N ALA A 83 13.27 -16.68 4.59
CA ALA A 83 14.39 -16.44 5.49
C ALA A 83 14.12 -16.99 6.89
N ILE A 84 15.14 -17.64 7.45
CA ILE A 84 15.16 -18.07 8.86
C ILE A 84 16.40 -17.46 9.48
N GLY A 85 16.21 -16.67 10.53
CA GLY A 85 17.28 -16.04 11.28
C GLY A 85 17.47 -16.66 12.66
N ASN A 86 18.50 -16.19 13.40
CA ASN A 86 18.89 -16.66 14.72
C ASN A 86 19.21 -18.16 14.79
N LEU A 87 19.76 -18.73 13.73
CA LEU A 87 20.04 -20.17 13.64
C LEU A 87 21.04 -20.65 14.73
N SER A 88 21.93 -19.79 15.20
CA SER A 88 22.88 -20.06 16.28
C SER A 88 22.33 -19.78 17.69
N SER A 89 21.06 -19.41 17.84
CA SER A 89 20.46 -19.13 19.14
C SER A 89 20.41 -20.38 20.02
N PRO A 90 21.00 -20.37 21.20
CA PRO A 90 20.99 -21.52 22.13
C PRO A 90 19.57 -21.82 22.60
N THR A 91 18.67 -20.85 22.60
CA THR A 91 17.27 -21.00 23.03
C THR A 91 16.35 -21.38 21.87
N LYS A 92 16.91 -21.65 20.65
CA LYS A 92 16.13 -21.93 19.43
C LYS A 92 15.06 -20.86 19.13
N SER A 93 15.33 -19.62 19.53
CA SER A 93 14.41 -18.49 19.29
C SER A 93 14.58 -17.98 17.85
N TYR A 94 14.10 -18.78 16.90
CA TYR A 94 14.19 -18.46 15.48
C TYR A 94 13.27 -17.29 15.10
N VAL A 95 13.63 -16.62 14.01
CA VAL A 95 12.83 -15.58 13.38
C VAL A 95 12.59 -15.92 11.92
N TYR A 96 11.45 -15.52 11.37
CA TYR A 96 11.01 -16.04 10.07
C TYR A 96 10.52 -14.94 9.12
N GLY A 97 10.71 -15.21 7.84
CA GLY A 97 10.13 -14.49 6.74
C GLY A 97 10.67 -13.09 6.52
N ILE A 98 9.93 -12.31 5.73
CA ILE A 98 10.31 -10.94 5.36
C ILE A 98 10.52 -10.06 6.59
N PRO A 99 9.62 -10.04 7.61
CA PRO A 99 9.75 -9.18 8.79
C PRO A 99 10.68 -9.75 9.88
N GLN A 100 11.24 -10.93 9.72
CA GLN A 100 12.03 -11.63 10.73
C GLN A 100 11.32 -11.69 12.11
N GLY A 101 10.05 -12.06 12.07
CA GLY A 101 9.22 -12.18 13.27
C GLY A 101 9.40 -13.53 13.98
N LYS A 102 9.14 -13.56 15.30
CA LYS A 102 9.24 -14.78 16.13
C LYS A 102 8.02 -15.71 16.03
N SER A 103 7.09 -15.46 15.14
CA SER A 103 5.90 -16.28 14.96
C SER A 103 6.17 -17.45 14.02
N GLU A 104 5.95 -18.68 14.47
CA GLU A 104 6.05 -19.90 13.63
C GLU A 104 5.11 -19.86 12.43
N TRP A 105 3.98 -19.17 12.55
CA TRP A 105 3.05 -18.98 11.43
C TRP A 105 3.72 -18.35 10.20
N LEU A 106 4.72 -17.48 10.39
CA LEU A 106 5.46 -16.84 9.29
C LEU A 106 6.23 -17.83 8.41
N ARG A 107 6.53 -19.04 8.89
CA ARG A 107 7.20 -20.08 8.06
C ARG A 107 6.34 -20.56 6.90
N THR A 108 5.03 -20.58 7.08
CA THR A 108 4.06 -21.13 6.12
C THR A 108 3.22 -20.07 5.45
N ALA A 109 3.17 -18.86 6.01
CA ALA A 109 2.46 -17.72 5.46
C ALA A 109 3.00 -17.32 4.08
N ASN A 110 2.11 -16.95 3.17
CA ASN A 110 2.54 -16.42 1.87
C ASN A 110 3.22 -15.04 2.02
N PRO A 111 3.98 -14.60 1.01
CA PRO A 111 4.75 -13.34 1.11
C PRO A 111 3.90 -12.10 1.42
N LEU A 112 2.66 -12.02 0.94
CA LEU A 112 1.79 -10.85 1.16
C LEU A 112 1.24 -10.84 2.59
N GLU A 113 0.85 -12.00 3.10
CA GLU A 113 0.43 -12.18 4.50
C GLU A 113 1.55 -11.84 5.49
N GLN A 114 2.82 -12.16 5.14
CA GLN A 114 3.97 -11.76 5.95
C GLN A 114 4.13 -10.23 6.00
N ILE A 115 3.84 -9.52 4.90
CA ILE A 115 3.81 -8.05 4.89
C ILE A 115 2.73 -7.53 5.83
N ASP A 116 1.50 -8.04 5.73
CA ASP A 116 0.39 -7.62 6.60
C ASP A 116 0.70 -7.85 8.07
N TRP A 117 1.27 -9.02 8.40
CA TRP A 117 1.69 -9.33 9.75
C TRP A 117 2.74 -8.33 10.25
N GLY A 118 3.77 -8.07 9.45
CA GLY A 118 4.87 -7.18 9.82
C GLY A 118 4.42 -5.73 9.98
N LEU A 119 3.53 -5.23 9.10
CA LEU A 119 2.98 -3.87 9.22
C LEU A 119 2.11 -3.74 10.48
N ARG A 120 1.29 -4.75 10.81
CA ARG A 120 0.53 -4.78 12.08
C ARG A 120 1.47 -4.79 13.29
N TYR A 121 2.51 -5.63 13.28
CA TYR A 121 3.50 -5.66 14.34
C TYR A 121 4.16 -4.29 14.56
N ILE A 122 4.59 -3.63 13.48
CA ILE A 122 5.15 -2.28 13.54
C ILE A 122 4.15 -1.29 14.13
N GLY A 123 2.90 -1.36 13.72
CA GLY A 123 1.83 -0.51 14.25
C GLY A 123 1.60 -0.71 15.74
N HIS A 124 1.53 -1.95 16.20
CA HIS A 124 1.39 -2.27 17.64
C HIS A 124 2.57 -1.81 18.47
N ARG A 125 3.79 -1.97 17.96
CA ARG A 125 5.00 -1.67 18.72
C ARG A 125 5.40 -0.19 18.70
N TYR A 126 5.27 0.47 17.54
CA TYR A 126 5.74 1.84 17.32
C TYR A 126 4.62 2.86 17.14
N GLY A 127 3.37 2.39 17.20
CA GLY A 127 2.17 3.19 17.03
C GLY A 127 1.82 3.46 15.58
N TYR A 128 0.73 4.20 15.40
CA TYR A 128 0.20 4.61 14.11
C TYR A 128 0.20 6.14 14.01
N THR A 129 0.21 6.65 12.79
CA THR A 129 -0.01 8.06 12.47
C THR A 129 -1.18 8.17 11.49
N ARG A 130 -2.10 9.08 11.73
CA ARG A 130 -3.19 9.40 10.80
C ARG A 130 -2.65 10.25 9.66
N THR A 131 -2.92 9.83 8.44
CA THR A 131 -2.61 10.55 7.20
C THR A 131 -3.88 10.75 6.37
N ILE A 132 -3.77 11.42 5.24
CA ILE A 132 -4.88 11.56 4.29
C ILE A 132 -5.27 10.21 3.66
N GLU A 133 -4.33 9.26 3.55
CA GLU A 133 -4.57 7.90 3.07
C GLU A 133 -5.07 6.95 4.18
N GLY A 134 -5.25 7.46 5.41
CA GLY A 134 -5.74 6.66 6.54
C GLY A 134 -4.71 6.46 7.65
N LEU A 135 -4.91 5.40 8.43
CA LEU A 135 -4.07 5.08 9.58
C LEU A 135 -2.83 4.30 9.12
N GLN A 136 -1.64 4.88 9.29
CA GLN A 136 -0.37 4.34 8.82
C GLN A 136 0.53 3.88 9.97
N PRO A 137 1.14 2.68 9.93
CA PRO A 137 2.11 2.25 10.92
C PRO A 137 3.38 3.12 10.87
N ASN A 138 3.98 3.38 12.02
CA ASN A 138 5.18 4.22 12.13
C ASN A 138 6.46 3.46 11.70
N THR A 139 6.55 3.08 10.44
CA THR A 139 7.66 2.30 9.88
C THR A 139 9.02 2.98 10.00
N CYS A 140 9.06 4.32 9.96
CA CYS A 140 10.31 5.05 10.14
C CYS A 140 10.82 4.98 11.59
N LYS A 141 9.92 4.96 12.59
CA LYS A 141 10.32 4.71 13.99
C LYS A 141 10.90 3.30 14.17
N ALA A 142 10.32 2.31 13.49
CA ALA A 142 10.84 0.95 13.49
C ALA A 142 12.25 0.87 12.87
N LEU A 143 12.45 1.52 11.72
CA LEU A 143 13.77 1.60 11.08
C LEU A 143 14.80 2.32 11.96
N ASP A 144 14.43 3.42 12.61
CA ASP A 144 15.34 4.14 13.52
C ASP A 144 15.66 3.31 14.77
N HIS A 145 14.71 2.52 15.27
CA HIS A 145 15.00 1.54 16.34
C HIS A 145 16.00 0.48 15.86
N TRP A 146 15.77 -0.07 14.68
CA TRP A 146 16.68 -1.06 14.07
C TRP A 146 18.10 -0.51 13.90
N LYS A 147 18.25 0.73 13.42
CA LYS A 147 19.57 1.37 13.28
C LYS A 147 20.35 1.48 14.61
N ARG A 148 19.62 1.67 15.72
CA ARG A 148 20.23 1.81 17.05
C ARG A 148 20.47 0.48 17.75
N LYS A 149 19.64 -0.52 17.52
CA LYS A 149 19.61 -1.77 18.30
C LYS A 149 19.92 -3.02 17.48
N GLY A 150 19.89 -2.95 16.15
CA GLY A 150 20.08 -4.09 15.26
C GLY A 150 18.85 -5.02 15.12
N TRP A 151 17.69 -4.62 15.70
CA TRP A 151 16.41 -5.36 15.63
C TRP A 151 15.22 -4.39 15.75
N HIS A 152 14.02 -4.83 15.41
CA HIS A 152 12.80 -4.02 15.51
C HIS A 152 11.63 -4.77 16.14
#